data_d7f8c78dac967be51c50a24fee7e5e29
#
_entry.id   d7f8c78dac967be51c50a24fee7e5e29
#
_cell.length_a   1.000
_cell.length_b   1.000
_cell.length_c   1.000
_cell.angle_alpha   90.00
_cell.angle_beta   90.00
_cell.angle_gamma   90.00
#
_symmetry.space_group_name_H-M   'P 1'
#
loop_
_entity.id
_entity.type
_entity.pdbx_description
1 polymer ?
#
loop_
_entity_poly.entity_id
_entity_poly.type
_entity_poly.pdbx_seq_one_letter_code
_entity_poly.pdbx_strand_id
1 'polypeptide(L)'
;RQMCIRDRGCGIIPLLWLRDARQSPVACLDIQDRAVRQVQQSIALNHLEERLTVQQADLRDHRQLYPAGSFTLVSMNPPYKPVDTGILSPEPWDQIARHEVCCTLEDACAAAGYLLQFGGRFCICHRPERLADIVTAMRAHDLEPKRLRLVQHREGETPFLLLMEGRKGAKPYLTAEPTLILESPAGQAEMGRIYGAYFEGGAK
;
A
#
# COMPACT_ATOMS: atom_id res chain seq x y z
N ARG A 1 6.44 14.45 4.37
CA ARG A 1 6.31 13.24 5.20
C ARG A 1 5.51 12.20 4.43
N GLN A 2 5.95 10.96 4.46
CA GLN A 2 5.29 9.85 3.78
C GLN A 2 4.79 8.85 4.83
N MET A 3 3.66 8.19 4.54
CA MET A 3 3.11 7.17 5.41
C MET A 3 2.89 5.88 4.64
N CYS A 4 3.33 4.78 5.20
CA CYS A 4 2.96 3.44 4.79
C CYS A 4 2.01 2.84 5.82
N ILE A 5 0.85 2.39 5.38
CA ILE A 5 -0.14 1.77 6.24
C ILE A 5 -0.27 0.31 5.80
N ARG A 6 0.01 -0.62 6.73
CA ARG A 6 -0.19 -2.05 6.56
C ARG A 6 0.42 -2.62 5.26
N ASP A 7 1.70 -2.95 5.34
CA ASP A 7 2.49 -3.51 4.22
C ASP A 7 2.64 -5.03 4.33
N ARG A 8 1.56 -5.77 4.61
CA ARG A 8 1.56 -7.22 4.85
C ARG A 8 2.67 -7.70 5.81
N GLY A 9 3.07 -6.85 6.75
CA GLY A 9 3.93 -7.20 7.87
C GLY A 9 5.44 -7.21 7.61
N CYS A 10 5.94 -6.90 6.42
CA CYS A 10 7.40 -6.95 6.16
C CYS A 10 8.10 -5.59 6.01
N GLY A 11 7.35 -4.51 5.87
CA GLY A 11 7.93 -3.15 5.72
C GLY A 11 8.67 -2.91 4.41
N ILE A 12 8.41 -3.71 3.37
CA ILE A 12 9.13 -3.59 2.09
C ILE A 12 8.91 -2.24 1.40
N ILE A 13 7.68 -1.72 1.42
CA ILE A 13 7.35 -0.45 0.76
C ILE A 13 8.15 0.72 1.36
N PRO A 14 8.14 0.96 2.69
CA PRO A 14 8.93 2.02 3.28
C PRO A 14 10.44 1.85 3.07
N LEU A 15 10.95 0.62 3.09
CA LEU A 15 12.37 0.35 2.82
C LEU A 15 12.74 0.69 1.37
N LEU A 16 11.91 0.34 0.39
CA LEU A 16 12.11 0.72 -1.01
C LEU A 16 12.07 2.24 -1.21
N TRP A 17 11.17 2.94 -0.53
CA TRP A 17 11.13 4.41 -0.60
C TRP A 17 12.40 5.05 -0.04
N LEU A 18 12.94 4.50 1.04
CA LEU A 18 14.15 5.03 1.69
C LEU A 18 15.44 4.68 0.95
N ARG A 19 15.46 3.57 0.20
CA ARG A 19 16.59 3.21 -0.66
C ARG A 19 16.88 4.29 -1.70
N ASP A 20 15.84 4.85 -2.30
CA ASP A 20 15.97 5.83 -3.37
C ASP A 20 16.36 7.24 -2.85
N ALA A 21 16.96 7.30 -1.66
CA ALA A 21 17.64 8.46 -1.06
C ALA A 21 16.78 9.73 -0.87
N ARG A 22 15.48 9.60 -0.77
CA ARG A 22 14.61 10.76 -0.52
C ARG A 22 14.62 11.11 0.97
N GLN A 23 14.89 12.36 1.27
CA GLN A 23 15.08 12.87 2.64
C GLN A 23 13.80 12.96 3.47
N SER A 24 12.64 12.58 2.94
CA SER A 24 11.39 12.69 3.67
C SER A 24 11.24 11.56 4.69
N PRO A 25 10.98 11.85 5.96
CA PRO A 25 10.74 10.83 6.96
C PRO A 25 9.48 10.03 6.62
N VAL A 26 9.52 8.74 6.90
CA VAL A 26 8.44 7.78 6.66
C VAL A 26 7.89 7.32 8.00
N ALA A 27 6.57 7.25 8.12
CA ALA A 27 5.89 6.64 9.25
C ALA A 27 5.13 5.40 8.80
N CYS A 28 5.17 4.33 9.60
CA CYS A 28 4.44 3.10 9.35
C CYS A 28 3.48 2.80 10.49
N LEU A 29 2.32 2.26 10.15
CA LEU A 29 1.35 1.72 11.09
C LEU A 29 1.06 0.27 10.73
N ASP A 30 1.04 -0.61 11.72
CA ASP A 30 0.46 -1.95 11.61
C ASP A 30 -0.21 -2.30 12.95
N ILE A 31 -1.31 -3.04 12.89
CA ILE A 31 -2.01 -3.52 14.08
C ILE A 31 -1.31 -4.74 14.69
N GLN A 32 -0.53 -5.46 13.89
CA GLN A 32 0.11 -6.70 14.29
C GLN A 32 1.49 -6.43 14.93
N ASP A 33 1.65 -6.78 16.19
CA ASP A 33 2.91 -6.69 16.91
C ASP A 33 4.08 -7.36 16.18
N ARG A 34 3.86 -8.53 15.58
CA ARG A 34 4.89 -9.22 14.78
C ARG A 34 5.39 -8.37 13.61
N ALA A 35 4.48 -7.73 12.88
CA ALA A 35 4.82 -6.85 11.76
C ALA A 35 5.65 -5.65 12.24
N VAL A 36 5.22 -5.03 13.33
CA VAL A 36 5.94 -3.90 13.95
C VAL A 36 7.36 -4.31 14.35
N ARG A 37 7.54 -5.46 15.00
CA ARG A 37 8.88 -5.97 15.37
C ARG A 37 9.76 -6.23 14.16
N GLN A 38 9.23 -6.77 13.07
CA GLN A 38 10.00 -7.00 11.84
C GLN A 38 10.50 -5.68 11.24
N VAL A 39 9.63 -4.65 11.21
CA VAL A 39 10.03 -3.33 10.72
C VAL A 39 11.06 -2.69 11.66
N GLN A 40 10.91 -2.81 12.98
CA GLN A 40 11.89 -2.33 13.97
C GLN A 40 13.26 -2.98 13.78
N GLN A 41 13.31 -4.30 13.55
CA GLN A 41 14.55 -4.99 13.22
C GLN A 41 15.18 -4.47 11.92
N SER A 42 14.35 -4.23 10.89
CA SER A 42 14.83 -3.66 9.64
C SER A 42 15.36 -2.23 9.81
N ILE A 43 14.73 -1.42 10.66
CA ILE A 43 15.19 -0.07 11.01
C ILE A 43 16.60 -0.15 11.62
N ALA A 44 16.78 -0.99 12.64
CA ALA A 44 18.05 -1.16 13.33
C ALA A 44 19.16 -1.68 12.39
N LEU A 45 18.87 -2.70 11.59
CA LEU A 45 19.82 -3.30 10.66
C LEU A 45 20.29 -2.36 9.55
N ASN A 46 19.48 -1.36 9.19
CA ASN A 46 19.77 -0.42 8.10
C ASN A 46 20.07 1.00 8.61
N HIS A 47 20.18 1.22 9.91
CA HIS A 47 20.44 2.53 10.54
C HIS A 47 19.46 3.62 10.09
N LEU A 48 18.15 3.31 10.17
CA LEU A 48 17.06 4.17 9.66
C LEU A 48 16.27 4.86 10.78
N GLU A 49 16.76 4.91 12.01
CA GLU A 49 16.06 5.38 13.21
C GLU A 49 15.52 6.80 13.08
N GLU A 50 16.27 7.67 12.40
CA GLU A 50 15.87 9.07 12.15
C GLU A 50 14.95 9.24 10.95
N ARG A 51 14.81 8.21 10.09
CA ARG A 51 14.12 8.29 8.80
C ARG A 51 12.86 7.46 8.73
N LEU A 52 12.75 6.39 9.50
CA LEU A 52 11.63 5.47 9.52
C LEU A 52 11.15 5.24 10.94
N THR A 53 9.89 5.53 11.18
CA THR A 53 9.21 5.19 12.44
C THR A 53 8.15 4.15 12.17
N VAL A 54 7.95 3.21 13.12
CA VAL A 54 6.86 2.25 13.07
C VAL A 54 6.12 2.26 14.40
N GLN A 55 4.80 2.24 14.35
CA GLN A 55 3.94 2.23 15.52
C GLN A 55 2.91 1.10 15.40
N GLN A 56 2.72 0.35 16.50
CA GLN A 56 1.59 -0.56 16.60
C GLN A 56 0.34 0.25 16.90
N ALA A 57 -0.59 0.28 15.95
CA ALA A 57 -1.85 1.01 16.12
C ALA A 57 -2.92 0.50 15.15
N ASP A 58 -4.17 0.71 15.53
CA ASP A 58 -5.31 0.54 14.63
C ASP A 58 -5.41 1.78 13.71
N LEU A 59 -5.53 1.55 12.41
CA LEU A 59 -5.69 2.63 11.44
C LEU A 59 -6.93 3.49 11.72
N ARG A 60 -7.98 2.92 12.31
CA ARG A 60 -9.22 3.63 12.65
C ARG A 60 -8.99 4.74 13.68
N ASP A 61 -7.90 4.65 14.45
CA ASP A 61 -7.50 5.67 15.42
C ASP A 61 -6.61 6.77 14.80
N HIS A 62 -6.51 6.85 13.47
CA HIS A 62 -5.62 7.77 12.76
C HIS A 62 -5.71 9.23 13.20
N ARG A 63 -6.89 9.68 13.63
CA ARG A 63 -7.12 11.06 14.12
C ARG A 63 -6.43 11.36 15.44
N GLN A 64 -6.21 10.33 16.28
CA GLN A 64 -5.50 10.44 17.56
C GLN A 64 -3.99 10.36 17.36
N LEU A 65 -3.56 9.68 16.28
CA LEU A 65 -2.15 9.41 16.00
C LEU A 65 -1.47 10.58 15.28
N TYR A 66 -2.17 11.21 14.35
CA TYR A 66 -1.59 12.26 13.50
C TYR A 66 -2.58 13.39 13.21
N PRO A 67 -2.10 14.65 13.10
CA PRO A 67 -2.91 15.76 12.65
C PRO A 67 -3.38 15.58 11.20
N ALA A 68 -4.53 16.18 10.85
CA ALA A 68 -5.01 16.23 9.47
C ALA A 68 -3.98 16.87 8.53
N GLY A 69 -3.86 16.34 7.32
CA GLY A 69 -2.98 16.91 6.30
C GLY A 69 -1.48 16.77 6.58
N SER A 70 -1.07 15.84 7.46
CA SER A 70 0.33 15.66 7.85
C SER A 70 1.22 15.02 6.79
N PHE A 71 0.63 14.41 5.77
CA PHE A 71 1.36 13.57 4.81
C PHE A 71 1.15 14.02 3.36
N THR A 72 2.19 13.90 2.55
CA THR A 72 2.16 14.15 1.10
C THR A 72 1.85 12.89 0.29
N LEU A 73 2.13 11.74 0.86
CA LEU A 73 1.90 10.43 0.26
C LEU A 73 1.46 9.46 1.35
N VAL A 74 0.38 8.74 1.10
CA VAL A 74 -0.08 7.59 1.89
C VAL A 74 -0.14 6.39 0.97
N SER A 75 0.38 5.25 1.39
CA SER A 75 0.27 4.01 0.65
C SER A 75 -0.26 2.90 1.52
N MET A 76 -1.03 2.02 0.92
CA MET A 76 -1.62 0.88 1.61
C MET A 76 -1.68 -0.36 0.73
N ASN A 77 -1.38 -1.49 1.34
CA ASN A 77 -1.62 -2.81 0.78
C ASN A 77 -2.62 -3.55 1.70
N PRO A 78 -3.93 -3.26 1.60
CA PRO A 78 -4.93 -3.79 2.51
C PRO A 78 -5.17 -5.29 2.26
N PRO A 79 -5.83 -6.00 3.19
CA PRO A 79 -6.32 -7.34 2.93
C PRO A 79 -7.34 -7.32 1.79
N TYR A 80 -7.32 -8.35 0.94
CA TYR A 80 -8.10 -8.36 -0.30
C TYR A 80 -9.47 -9.03 -0.19
N LYS A 81 -9.74 -9.78 0.88
CA LYS A 81 -10.95 -10.58 1.02
C LYS A 81 -11.93 -9.92 1.99
N PRO A 82 -13.19 -9.71 1.58
CA PRO A 82 -14.27 -9.37 2.51
C PRO A 82 -14.39 -10.43 3.62
N VAL A 83 -14.89 -10.02 4.79
CA VAL A 83 -14.97 -10.85 6.00
C VAL A 83 -15.73 -12.17 5.76
N ASP A 84 -16.74 -12.17 4.88
CA ASP A 84 -17.66 -13.30 4.70
C ASP A 84 -17.31 -14.19 3.50
N THR A 85 -16.14 -14.05 2.89
CA THR A 85 -15.79 -14.81 1.69
C THR A 85 -14.56 -15.68 1.88
N GLY A 86 -14.74 -16.99 1.73
CA GLY A 86 -13.67 -17.99 1.62
C GLY A 86 -13.37 -18.78 2.89
N ILE A 87 -12.51 -19.78 2.77
CA ILE A 87 -12.07 -20.65 3.87
C ILE A 87 -11.16 -19.81 4.79
N LEU A 88 -11.54 -19.73 6.05
CA LEU A 88 -10.69 -19.10 7.08
C LEU A 88 -9.37 -19.88 7.20
N SER A 89 -8.27 -19.17 7.25
CA SER A 89 -6.97 -19.79 7.55
C SER A 89 -7.00 -20.33 8.99
N PRO A 90 -6.40 -21.50 9.28
CA PRO A 90 -6.34 -22.03 10.62
C PRO A 90 -5.50 -21.12 11.58
N GLU A 91 -4.62 -20.29 11.04
CA GLU A 91 -3.78 -19.39 11.83
C GLU A 91 -4.43 -18.02 12.01
N PRO A 92 -4.68 -17.54 13.24
CA PRO A 92 -5.35 -16.27 13.52
C PRO A 92 -4.68 -15.04 12.87
N TRP A 93 -3.35 -15.00 12.82
CA TRP A 93 -2.59 -13.91 12.21
C TRP A 93 -2.74 -13.85 10.68
N ASP A 94 -2.93 -14.99 10.04
CA ASP A 94 -3.20 -15.10 8.60
C ASP A 94 -4.62 -14.63 8.26
N GLN A 95 -5.59 -14.85 9.17
CA GLN A 95 -6.95 -14.32 9.03
C GLN A 95 -6.94 -12.80 9.04
N ILE A 96 -6.26 -12.18 9.99
CA ILE A 96 -6.11 -10.72 10.09
C ILE A 96 -5.41 -10.16 8.85
N ALA A 97 -4.41 -10.87 8.31
CA ALA A 97 -3.67 -10.43 7.14
C ALA A 97 -4.45 -10.53 5.82
N ARG A 98 -5.40 -11.48 5.71
CA ARG A 98 -6.11 -11.79 4.45
C ARG A 98 -7.52 -11.24 4.39
N HIS A 99 -8.18 -11.00 5.52
CA HIS A 99 -9.56 -10.55 5.59
C HIS A 99 -9.68 -9.12 6.13
N GLU A 100 -10.69 -8.40 5.69
CA GLU A 100 -11.02 -7.04 6.17
C GLU A 100 -11.56 -7.02 7.63
N VAL A 101 -11.10 -7.94 8.49
CA VAL A 101 -11.60 -8.07 9.87
C VAL A 101 -11.28 -6.83 10.71
N CYS A 102 -10.12 -6.23 10.49
CA CYS A 102 -9.64 -5.10 11.31
C CYS A 102 -9.61 -3.77 10.56
N CYS A 103 -9.80 -3.76 9.23
CA CYS A 103 -9.74 -2.54 8.43
C CYS A 103 -10.41 -2.79 7.08
N THR A 104 -11.48 -2.09 6.82
CA THR A 104 -12.18 -2.11 5.53
C THR A 104 -11.52 -1.18 4.52
N LEU A 105 -11.93 -1.30 3.25
CA LEU A 105 -11.51 -0.36 2.21
C LEU A 105 -11.97 1.07 2.53
N GLU A 106 -13.15 1.22 3.12
CA GLU A 106 -13.70 2.49 3.57
C GLU A 106 -12.83 3.13 4.66
N ASP A 107 -12.41 2.36 5.67
CA ASP A 107 -11.50 2.83 6.73
C ASP A 107 -10.16 3.30 6.13
N ALA A 108 -9.65 2.57 5.14
CA ALA A 108 -8.41 2.92 4.45
C ALA A 108 -8.51 4.27 3.73
N CYS A 109 -9.60 4.48 2.97
CA CYS A 109 -9.85 5.71 2.25
C CYS A 109 -10.14 6.88 3.20
N ALA A 110 -10.91 6.66 4.28
CA ALA A 110 -11.19 7.65 5.31
C ALA A 110 -9.89 8.14 5.99
N ALA A 111 -9.04 7.21 6.39
CA ALA A 111 -7.76 7.55 6.99
C ALA A 111 -6.84 8.31 6.00
N ALA A 112 -6.71 7.82 4.76
CA ALA A 112 -5.90 8.48 3.75
C ALA A 112 -6.43 9.90 3.42
N GLY A 113 -7.74 10.05 3.28
CA GLY A 113 -8.38 11.34 3.05
C GLY A 113 -8.14 12.34 4.18
N TYR A 114 -8.15 11.90 5.44
CA TYR A 114 -7.82 12.73 6.59
C TYR A 114 -6.33 13.09 6.67
N LEU A 115 -5.47 12.10 6.52
CA LEU A 115 -4.03 12.22 6.74
C LEU A 115 -3.31 13.01 5.65
N LEU A 116 -3.81 12.96 4.41
CA LEU A 116 -3.21 13.66 3.28
C LEU A 116 -3.47 15.16 3.32
N GLN A 117 -2.43 15.94 3.00
CA GLN A 117 -2.60 17.34 2.64
C GLN A 117 -3.34 17.49 1.29
N PHE A 118 -3.85 18.67 0.99
CA PHE A 118 -4.42 18.98 -0.33
C PHE A 118 -3.40 18.69 -1.43
N GLY A 119 -3.82 18.01 -2.50
CA GLY A 119 -2.94 17.56 -3.57
C GLY A 119 -2.05 16.38 -3.24
N GLY A 120 -2.10 15.87 -2.01
CA GLY A 120 -1.38 14.65 -1.59
C GLY A 120 -1.91 13.40 -2.30
N ARG A 121 -1.09 12.35 -2.34
CA ARG A 121 -1.35 11.13 -3.12
C ARG A 121 -1.65 9.95 -2.21
N PHE A 122 -2.68 9.19 -2.56
CA PHE A 122 -3.00 7.90 -1.99
C PHE A 122 -2.70 6.79 -3.00
N CYS A 123 -1.85 5.84 -2.64
CA CYS A 123 -1.53 4.68 -3.47
C CYS A 123 -2.03 3.40 -2.79
N ILE A 124 -2.81 2.62 -3.54
CA ILE A 124 -3.35 1.35 -3.06
C ILE A 124 -3.12 0.27 -4.11
N CYS A 125 -2.76 -0.93 -3.67
CA CYS A 125 -2.85 -2.13 -4.49
C CYS A 125 -3.99 -3.02 -4.01
N HIS A 126 -4.71 -3.63 -4.94
CA HIS A 126 -5.87 -4.46 -4.62
C HIS A 126 -6.19 -5.46 -5.74
N ARG A 127 -7.20 -6.27 -5.52
CA ARG A 127 -7.74 -7.16 -6.56
C ARG A 127 -8.55 -6.36 -7.59
N PRO A 128 -8.44 -6.69 -8.90
CA PRO A 128 -9.19 -6.00 -9.97
C PRO A 128 -10.71 -6.04 -9.80
N GLU A 129 -11.24 -7.10 -9.21
CA GLU A 129 -12.67 -7.29 -8.95
C GLU A 129 -13.26 -6.21 -8.02
N ARG A 130 -12.39 -5.55 -7.22
CA ARG A 130 -12.79 -4.48 -6.30
C ARG A 130 -12.62 -3.08 -6.89
N LEU A 131 -12.35 -2.95 -8.20
CA LEU A 131 -12.11 -1.66 -8.84
C LEU A 131 -13.25 -0.65 -8.59
N ALA A 132 -14.50 -1.07 -8.77
CA ALA A 132 -15.66 -0.21 -8.56
C ALA A 132 -15.77 0.27 -7.11
N ASP A 133 -15.55 -0.64 -6.15
CA ASP A 133 -15.57 -0.31 -4.72
C ASP A 133 -14.46 0.69 -4.37
N ILE A 134 -13.25 0.49 -4.90
CA ILE A 134 -12.10 1.37 -4.66
C ILE A 134 -12.40 2.78 -5.16
N VAL A 135 -12.91 2.92 -6.38
CA VAL A 135 -13.26 4.23 -6.95
C VAL A 135 -14.33 4.92 -6.11
N THR A 136 -15.35 4.17 -5.68
CA THR A 136 -16.43 4.69 -4.84
C THR A 136 -15.91 5.16 -3.48
N ALA A 137 -15.18 4.31 -2.77
CA ALA A 137 -14.62 4.63 -1.46
C ALA A 137 -13.63 5.80 -1.53
N MET A 138 -12.76 5.84 -2.53
CA MET A 138 -11.84 6.96 -2.72
C MET A 138 -12.58 8.29 -2.90
N ARG A 139 -13.59 8.34 -3.77
CA ARG A 139 -14.36 9.56 -4.00
C ARG A 139 -15.18 10.01 -2.80
N ALA A 140 -15.70 9.07 -2.01
CA ALA A 140 -16.39 9.38 -0.76
C ALA A 140 -15.50 10.13 0.25
N HIS A 141 -14.16 10.01 0.12
CA HIS A 141 -13.18 10.63 1.01
C HIS A 141 -12.28 11.68 0.34
N ASP A 142 -12.80 12.35 -0.70
CA ASP A 142 -12.10 13.42 -1.41
C ASP A 142 -10.76 12.98 -2.06
N LEU A 143 -10.65 11.70 -2.40
CA LEU A 143 -9.52 11.11 -3.10
C LEU A 143 -9.93 10.80 -4.55
N GLU A 144 -9.67 11.71 -5.47
CA GLU A 144 -10.01 11.48 -6.88
C GLU A 144 -9.01 10.51 -7.53
N PRO A 145 -9.47 9.37 -8.09
CA PRO A 145 -8.62 8.44 -8.84
C PRO A 145 -7.93 9.13 -10.02
N LYS A 146 -6.62 8.98 -10.13
CA LYS A 146 -5.81 9.67 -11.15
C LYS A 146 -5.04 8.73 -12.07
N ARG A 147 -4.59 7.59 -11.55
CA ARG A 147 -3.84 6.61 -12.33
C ARG A 147 -4.28 5.21 -11.94
N LEU A 148 -4.53 4.37 -12.93
CA LEU A 148 -4.84 2.96 -12.80
C LEU A 148 -3.83 2.16 -13.61
N ARG A 149 -3.26 1.12 -13.04
CA ARG A 149 -2.46 0.14 -13.74
C ARG A 149 -2.87 -1.28 -13.32
N LEU A 150 -3.08 -2.14 -14.29
CA LEU A 150 -3.31 -3.57 -14.05
C LEU A 150 -1.99 -4.34 -14.10
N VAL A 151 -1.93 -5.43 -13.36
CA VAL A 151 -0.75 -6.33 -13.33
C VAL A 151 -1.20 -7.74 -13.66
N GLN A 152 -0.50 -8.40 -14.57
CA GLN A 152 -0.71 -9.80 -14.96
C GLN A 152 0.62 -10.54 -15.09
N HIS A 153 0.61 -11.86 -14.99
CA HIS A 153 1.84 -12.64 -15.13
C HIS A 153 2.28 -12.69 -16.60
N ARG A 154 1.38 -13.08 -17.50
CA ARG A 154 1.66 -13.25 -18.94
C ARG A 154 0.65 -12.49 -19.78
N GLU A 155 1.03 -12.23 -21.03
CA GLU A 155 0.13 -11.66 -22.02
C GLU A 155 -1.09 -12.56 -22.22
N GLY A 156 -2.29 -11.95 -22.30
CA GLY A 156 -3.56 -12.66 -22.45
C GLY A 156 -4.14 -13.28 -21.16
N GLU A 157 -3.42 -13.27 -20.04
CA GLU A 157 -3.96 -13.73 -18.76
C GLU A 157 -4.83 -12.66 -18.11
N THR A 158 -5.73 -13.09 -17.24
CA THR A 158 -6.53 -12.18 -16.42
C THR A 158 -5.63 -11.46 -15.42
N PRO A 159 -5.70 -10.11 -15.32
CA PRO A 159 -4.98 -9.36 -14.28
C PRO A 159 -5.34 -9.85 -12.89
N PHE A 160 -4.33 -10.05 -12.06
CA PHE A 160 -4.51 -10.51 -10.67
C PHE A 160 -4.36 -9.39 -9.63
N LEU A 161 -3.82 -8.25 -10.04
CA LEU A 161 -3.62 -7.09 -9.18
C LEU A 161 -3.93 -5.80 -9.95
N LEU A 162 -4.44 -4.81 -9.24
CA LEU A 162 -4.54 -3.43 -9.68
C LEU A 162 -3.71 -2.51 -8.77
N LEU A 163 -3.14 -1.50 -9.37
CA LEU A 163 -2.49 -0.38 -8.69
C LEU A 163 -3.29 0.87 -8.98
N MET A 164 -3.72 1.57 -7.93
CA MET A 164 -4.49 2.81 -8.05
C MET A 164 -3.79 3.94 -7.31
N GLU A 165 -3.61 5.08 -7.97
CA GLU A 165 -3.25 6.34 -7.34
C GLU A 165 -4.45 7.26 -7.35
N GLY A 166 -4.80 7.79 -6.18
CA GLY A 166 -5.75 8.89 -6.02
C GLY A 166 -5.06 10.15 -5.51
N ARG A 167 -5.71 11.29 -5.71
CA ARG A 167 -5.18 12.58 -5.29
C ARG A 167 -6.24 13.38 -4.54
N LYS A 168 -5.89 13.85 -3.35
CA LYS A 168 -6.81 14.61 -2.50
C LYS A 168 -7.18 15.96 -3.12
N GLY A 169 -8.47 16.24 -3.20
CA GLY A 169 -9.02 17.50 -3.72
C GLY A 169 -8.80 17.71 -5.22
N ALA A 170 -8.47 16.67 -5.99
CA ALA A 170 -8.24 16.79 -7.42
C ALA A 170 -9.55 16.76 -8.21
N LYS A 171 -9.53 17.38 -9.40
CA LYS A 171 -10.64 17.28 -10.37
C LYS A 171 -10.66 15.89 -11.03
N PRO A 172 -11.84 15.42 -11.49
CA PRO A 172 -11.97 14.16 -12.23
C PRO A 172 -11.01 14.10 -13.43
N TYR A 173 -10.40 13.01 -13.63
CA TYR A 173 -9.64 12.57 -14.79
C TYR A 173 -8.76 11.36 -14.41
N LEU A 174 -9.07 10.19 -14.91
CA LEU A 174 -8.33 8.95 -14.66
C LEU A 174 -7.53 8.55 -15.91
N THR A 175 -6.24 8.33 -15.74
CA THR A 175 -5.37 7.74 -16.76
C THR A 175 -5.21 6.25 -16.51
N ALA A 176 -5.59 5.42 -17.47
CA ALA A 176 -5.24 4.00 -17.49
C ALA A 176 -3.83 3.85 -18.10
N GLU A 177 -2.91 3.29 -17.34
CA GLU A 177 -1.55 3.01 -17.81
C GLU A 177 -1.49 1.64 -18.51
N PRO A 178 -0.49 1.42 -19.38
CA PRO A 178 -0.25 0.09 -19.95
C PRO A 178 -0.14 -0.97 -18.87
N THR A 179 -0.80 -2.11 -19.07
CA THR A 179 -0.74 -3.24 -18.14
C THR A 179 0.71 -3.69 -17.92
N LEU A 180 1.08 -3.91 -16.67
CA LEU A 180 2.36 -4.49 -16.32
C LEU A 180 2.29 -6.01 -16.50
N ILE A 181 3.04 -6.54 -17.47
CA ILE A 181 3.16 -7.98 -17.72
C ILE A 181 4.47 -8.45 -17.11
N LEU A 182 4.40 -9.15 -15.97
CA LEU A 182 5.58 -9.46 -15.16
C LEU A 182 6.62 -10.30 -15.90
N GLU A 183 6.19 -11.28 -16.70
CA GLU A 183 7.10 -12.19 -17.44
C GLU A 183 7.54 -11.64 -18.80
N SER A 184 7.10 -10.43 -19.19
CA SER A 184 7.61 -9.78 -20.41
C SER A 184 9.00 -9.17 -20.18
N PRO A 185 9.81 -8.98 -21.23
CA PRO A 185 11.12 -8.30 -21.09
C PRO A 185 11.00 -6.91 -20.46
N ALA A 186 9.96 -6.13 -20.80
CA ALA A 186 9.70 -4.82 -20.22
C ALA A 186 9.30 -4.92 -18.74
N GLY A 187 8.46 -5.90 -18.38
CA GLY A 187 8.07 -6.17 -16.98
C GLY A 187 9.27 -6.58 -16.13
N GLN A 188 10.10 -7.49 -16.63
CA GLN A 188 11.33 -7.91 -15.95
C GLN A 188 12.29 -6.74 -15.73
N ALA A 189 12.48 -5.89 -16.73
CA ALA A 189 13.30 -4.69 -16.61
C ALA A 189 12.72 -3.70 -15.58
N GLU A 190 11.39 -3.56 -15.52
CA GLU A 190 10.73 -2.70 -14.50
C GLU A 190 10.87 -3.29 -13.10
N MET A 191 10.67 -4.59 -12.91
CA MET A 191 10.89 -5.27 -11.65
C MET A 191 12.34 -5.17 -11.17
N GLY A 192 13.30 -5.32 -12.08
CA GLY A 192 14.72 -5.09 -11.79
C GLY A 192 15.01 -3.66 -11.31
N ARG A 193 14.36 -2.65 -11.90
CA ARG A 193 14.48 -1.26 -11.41
C ARG A 193 13.86 -1.06 -10.03
N ILE A 194 12.72 -1.71 -9.76
CA ILE A 194 12.02 -1.59 -8.46
C ILE A 194 12.78 -2.31 -7.36
N TYR A 195 13.21 -3.54 -7.58
CA TYR A 195 13.79 -4.38 -6.54
C TYR A 195 15.33 -4.41 -6.57
N GLY A 196 15.96 -4.00 -7.66
CA GLY A 196 17.43 -4.02 -7.80
C GLY A 196 18.00 -5.43 -7.69
N ALA A 197 19.14 -5.58 -7.02
CA ALA A 197 19.81 -6.85 -6.84
C ALA A 197 18.99 -7.95 -6.12
N TYR A 198 17.94 -7.57 -5.37
CA TYR A 198 17.01 -8.54 -4.76
C TYR A 198 16.18 -9.30 -5.78
N PHE A 199 15.99 -8.75 -6.97
CA PHE A 199 15.24 -9.41 -8.04
C PHE A 199 16.03 -10.57 -8.67
N GLU A 200 17.34 -10.42 -8.79
CA GLU A 200 18.23 -11.44 -9.37
C GLU A 200 18.42 -12.68 -8.47
N GLY A 201 18.21 -12.54 -7.16
CA GLY A 201 18.33 -13.63 -6.17
C GLY A 201 17.10 -14.54 -6.06
N GLY A 202 15.95 -14.19 -6.63
CA GLY A 202 14.69 -14.93 -6.55
C GLY A 202 14.47 -15.97 -7.68
N ALA A 203 15.39 -16.11 -8.61
CA ALA A 203 15.31 -17.04 -9.74
C ALA A 203 16.09 -18.34 -9.52
N LYS A 204 16.04 -18.89 -8.27
CA LYS A 204 16.58 -20.23 -7.97
C LYS A 204 15.51 -21.08 -7.32
#